data_27b2d303842b0f7a2feac4bf2d32bc01
#
_entry.id   27b2d303842b0f7a2feac4bf2d32bc01
#
_cell.length_a   1.000
_cell.length_b   1.000
_cell.length_c   1.000
_cell.angle_alpha   90.00
_cell.angle_beta   90.00
_cell.angle_gamma   90.00
#
_symmetry.space_group_name_H-M   'P 1'
#
loop_
_entity.id
_entity.type
_entity.pdbx_description
1 polymer ?
#
loop_
_entity_poly.entity_id
_entity_poly.type
_entity_poly.pdbx_seq_one_letter_code
_entity_poly.pdbx_strand_id
1 'polypeptide(L)'
;MPATPVEFFFDPNCPFTWRTSRWITEVADAGAATVTWRLMSLGVLNEGKEIPEKYREGVRQGGRALRALAAAQAEGGSDAVARLYTALGTRRHEKGEASDDASIAAAVAEAGLPESVAAAVDDESLDAAVRAEHEASQAAVGDTAGSPVVALEGRGFFGPVVVPAPTGDQALQLFEAVRLIAGVPAFSELKTARNPF
;
A
#
# COMPACT_ATOMS: atom_id res chain seq x y z
N MET A 1 -15.22 -7.92 -20.01
CA MET A 1 -15.74 -6.71 -19.34
C MET A 1 -14.58 -5.73 -19.23
N PRO A 2 -14.80 -4.42 -19.18
CA PRO A 2 -13.70 -3.49 -18.92
C PRO A 2 -13.08 -3.79 -17.54
N ALA A 3 -11.77 -3.51 -17.38
CA ALA A 3 -11.09 -3.67 -16.12
C ALA A 3 -11.71 -2.77 -15.04
N THR A 4 -11.90 -3.29 -13.82
CA THR A 4 -12.49 -2.54 -12.72
C THR A 4 -11.46 -1.56 -12.14
N PRO A 5 -11.77 -0.25 -12.05
CA PRO A 5 -10.89 0.70 -11.35
C PRO A 5 -10.78 0.38 -9.87
N VAL A 6 -9.55 0.34 -9.35
CA VAL A 6 -9.23 0.06 -7.95
C VAL A 6 -8.24 1.11 -7.45
N GLU A 7 -8.51 1.70 -6.29
CA GLU A 7 -7.51 2.45 -5.53
C GLU A 7 -6.95 1.54 -4.44
N PHE A 8 -5.63 1.41 -4.40
CA PHE A 8 -4.91 0.57 -3.45
C PHE A 8 -4.04 1.44 -2.54
N PHE A 9 -4.48 1.65 -1.30
CA PHE A 9 -3.77 2.44 -0.31
C PHE A 9 -2.86 1.54 0.52
N PHE A 10 -1.60 1.90 0.64
CA PHE A 10 -0.59 1.07 1.28
C PHE A 10 0.39 1.84 2.15
N ASP A 11 0.80 1.22 3.26
CA ASP A 11 2.02 1.59 3.98
C ASP A 11 3.16 0.65 3.54
N PRO A 12 4.32 1.16 3.08
CA PRO A 12 5.38 0.34 2.52
C PRO A 12 6.01 -0.64 3.53
N ASN A 13 5.88 -0.36 4.82
CA ASN A 13 6.42 -1.23 5.88
C ASN A 13 5.45 -2.32 6.36
N CYS A 14 4.20 -2.30 5.89
CA CYS A 14 3.21 -3.29 6.31
C CYS A 14 3.37 -4.61 5.55
N PRO A 15 3.76 -5.72 6.21
CA PRO A 15 3.96 -6.99 5.52
C PRO A 15 2.66 -7.60 4.99
N PHE A 16 1.53 -7.33 5.64
CA PHE A 16 0.22 -7.77 5.13
C PHE A 16 -0.16 -7.03 3.85
N THR A 17 0.10 -5.73 3.82
CA THR A 17 -0.14 -4.91 2.63
C THR A 17 0.73 -5.37 1.47
N TRP A 18 1.99 -5.75 1.73
CA TRP A 18 2.85 -6.33 0.70
C TRP A 18 2.21 -7.57 0.07
N ARG A 19 1.70 -8.51 0.87
CA ARG A 19 1.04 -9.71 0.34
C ARG A 19 -0.21 -9.35 -0.48
N THR A 20 -1.03 -8.45 0.03
CA THR A 20 -2.23 -8.01 -0.71
C THR A 20 -1.88 -7.27 -1.99
N SER A 21 -0.78 -6.52 -2.01
CA SER A 21 -0.31 -5.85 -3.23
C SER A 21 0.08 -6.85 -4.32
N ARG A 22 0.68 -8.00 -3.96
CA ARG A 22 1.01 -9.05 -4.94
C ARG A 22 -0.24 -9.69 -5.51
N TRP A 23 -1.28 -9.89 -4.69
CA TRP A 23 -2.58 -10.35 -5.16
C TRP A 23 -3.22 -9.38 -6.15
N ILE A 24 -3.29 -8.08 -5.83
CA ILE A 24 -3.95 -7.12 -6.72
C ILE A 24 -3.15 -6.87 -8.01
N THR A 25 -1.81 -7.01 -7.95
CA THR A 25 -0.97 -7.00 -9.16
C THR A 25 -1.32 -8.17 -10.08
N GLU A 26 -1.44 -9.38 -9.55
CA GLU A 26 -1.87 -10.58 -10.31
C GLU A 26 -3.22 -10.36 -11.00
N VAL A 27 -4.17 -9.75 -10.29
CA VAL A 27 -5.50 -9.41 -10.83
C VAL A 27 -5.40 -8.37 -11.97
N ALA A 28 -4.53 -7.38 -11.81
CA ALA A 28 -4.29 -6.35 -12.83
C ALA A 28 -3.61 -6.93 -14.07
N ASP A 29 -2.60 -7.79 -13.89
CA ASP A 29 -1.89 -8.48 -14.97
C ASP A 29 -2.82 -9.39 -15.78
N ALA A 30 -3.82 -9.97 -15.12
CA ALA A 30 -4.90 -10.72 -15.79
C ALA A 30 -5.94 -9.82 -16.51
N GLY A 31 -5.81 -8.49 -16.43
CA GLY A 31 -6.69 -7.53 -17.08
C GLY A 31 -8.06 -7.34 -16.39
N ALA A 32 -8.23 -7.83 -15.16
CA ALA A 32 -9.49 -7.72 -14.42
C ALA A 32 -9.61 -6.40 -13.64
N ALA A 33 -8.49 -5.76 -13.28
CA ALA A 33 -8.46 -4.48 -12.58
C ALA A 33 -7.48 -3.48 -13.22
N THR A 34 -7.75 -2.19 -13.03
CA THR A 34 -6.79 -1.09 -13.23
C THR A 34 -6.50 -0.46 -11.87
N VAL A 35 -5.25 -0.53 -11.41
CA VAL A 35 -4.89 -0.15 -10.04
C VAL A 35 -4.27 1.25 -10.02
N THR A 36 -4.84 2.13 -9.20
CA THR A 36 -4.23 3.39 -8.79
C THR A 36 -3.57 3.19 -7.43
N TRP A 37 -2.24 3.26 -7.40
CA TRP A 37 -1.45 3.08 -6.19
C TRP A 37 -1.42 4.38 -5.38
N ARG A 38 -1.86 4.30 -4.13
CA ARG A 38 -2.01 5.44 -3.24
C ARG A 38 -1.35 5.20 -1.88
N LEU A 39 -0.95 6.26 -1.21
CA LEU A 39 -0.24 6.16 0.05
C LEU A 39 -1.20 6.13 1.23
N MET A 40 -0.84 5.39 2.28
CA MET A 40 -1.34 5.60 3.63
C MET A 40 -0.19 5.43 4.62
N SER A 41 -0.34 5.97 5.82
CA SER A 41 0.70 5.94 6.84
C SER A 41 0.21 5.32 8.14
N LEU A 42 0.81 4.20 8.54
CA LEU A 42 0.62 3.64 9.87
C LEU A 42 1.24 4.53 10.96
N GLY A 43 2.22 5.36 10.61
CA GLY A 43 2.76 6.38 11.50
C GLY A 43 1.70 7.43 11.85
N VAL A 44 1.02 8.01 10.85
CA VAL A 44 -0.08 8.97 11.04
C VAL A 44 -1.24 8.31 11.79
N LEU A 45 -1.64 7.09 11.42
CA LEU A 45 -2.70 6.33 12.08
C LEU A 45 -2.47 6.15 13.59
N ASN A 46 -1.21 6.08 14.01
CA ASN A 46 -0.82 5.83 15.40
C ASN A 46 -0.26 7.08 16.10
N GLU A 47 -0.39 8.26 15.52
CA GLU A 47 -0.02 9.51 16.19
C GLU A 47 -0.75 9.66 17.52
N GLY A 48 -0.03 10.09 18.55
CA GLY A 48 -0.57 10.24 19.90
C GLY A 48 -0.80 8.93 20.68
N LYS A 49 -0.55 7.76 20.06
CA LYS A 49 -0.61 6.48 20.75
C LYS A 49 0.77 6.04 21.21
N GLU A 50 0.81 5.28 22.31
CA GLU A 50 2.07 4.66 22.74
C GLU A 50 2.45 3.53 21.77
N ILE A 51 3.59 3.71 21.08
CA ILE A 51 4.15 2.71 20.17
C ILE A 51 5.20 1.90 20.93
N PRO A 52 5.04 0.57 21.04
CA PRO A 52 6.06 -0.29 21.64
C PRO A 52 7.43 -0.08 20.98
N GLU A 53 8.51 -0.06 21.79
CA GLU A 53 9.88 0.25 21.36
C GLU A 53 10.29 -0.52 20.10
N LYS A 54 9.97 -1.81 20.04
CA LYS A 54 10.31 -2.70 18.91
C LYS A 54 9.73 -2.24 17.55
N TYR A 55 8.73 -1.36 17.53
CA TYR A 55 8.11 -0.86 16.30
C TYR A 55 8.48 0.57 15.93
N ARG A 56 9.09 1.35 16.86
CA ARG A 56 9.41 2.76 16.65
C ARG A 56 10.31 3.00 15.44
N GLU A 57 11.37 2.20 15.32
CA GLU A 57 12.28 2.29 14.17
C GLU A 57 11.56 1.97 12.85
N GLY A 58 10.71 0.96 12.83
CA GLY A 58 9.91 0.64 11.65
C GLY A 58 8.96 1.77 11.24
N VAL A 59 8.34 2.44 12.22
CA VAL A 59 7.47 3.60 11.95
C VAL A 59 8.29 4.77 11.38
N ARG A 60 9.46 5.08 11.96
CA ARG A 60 10.35 6.13 11.47
C ARG A 60 10.83 5.85 10.04
N GLN A 61 11.29 4.64 9.75
CA GLN A 61 11.72 4.23 8.41
C GLN A 61 10.55 4.26 7.42
N GLY A 62 9.35 3.90 7.85
CA GLY A 62 8.13 3.96 7.04
C GLY A 62 7.80 5.38 6.61
N GLY A 63 7.91 6.36 7.52
CA GLY A 63 7.72 7.78 7.20
C GLY A 63 8.70 8.27 6.14
N ARG A 64 9.97 7.91 6.24
CA ARG A 64 11.00 8.27 5.25
C ARG A 64 10.73 7.63 3.88
N ALA A 65 10.36 6.35 3.85
CA ALA A 65 9.98 5.68 2.61
C ALA A 65 8.72 6.29 1.97
N LEU A 66 7.75 6.74 2.79
CA LEU A 66 6.55 7.42 2.30
C LEU A 66 6.85 8.77 1.68
N ARG A 67 7.83 9.55 2.18
CA ARG A 67 8.29 10.79 1.55
C ARG A 67 8.89 10.50 0.16
N ALA A 68 9.74 9.49 0.03
CA ALA A 68 10.26 9.08 -1.28
C ALA A 68 9.13 8.65 -2.24
N LEU A 69 8.12 7.94 -1.76
CA LEU A 69 6.95 7.56 -2.56
C LEU A 69 6.08 8.77 -2.93
N ALA A 70 5.94 9.77 -2.06
CA ALA A 70 5.24 11.03 -2.38
C ALA A 70 6.01 11.83 -3.45
N ALA A 71 7.34 11.87 -3.37
CA ALA A 71 8.17 12.46 -4.42
C ALA A 71 8.02 11.69 -5.75
N ALA A 72 8.00 10.37 -5.71
CA ALA A 72 7.75 9.54 -6.90
C ALA A 72 6.37 9.79 -7.50
N GLN A 73 5.36 10.01 -6.67
CA GLN A 73 4.00 10.36 -7.12
C GLN A 73 3.99 11.71 -7.86
N ALA A 74 4.72 12.69 -7.36
CA ALA A 74 4.85 14.00 -8.03
C ALA A 74 5.63 13.91 -9.36
N GLU A 75 6.61 13.02 -9.44
CA GLU A 75 7.45 12.81 -10.63
C GLU A 75 6.71 12.08 -11.76
N GLY A 76 5.98 11.01 -11.46
CA GLY A 76 5.40 10.15 -12.49
C GLY A 76 4.09 9.46 -12.10
N GLY A 77 3.35 10.02 -11.13
CA GLY A 77 2.02 9.54 -10.75
C GLY A 77 2.01 8.12 -10.18
N SER A 78 0.87 7.47 -10.31
CA SER A 78 0.64 6.12 -9.78
C SER A 78 1.62 5.06 -10.33
N ASP A 79 2.04 5.18 -11.58
CA ASP A 79 2.98 4.21 -12.18
C ASP A 79 4.38 4.30 -11.55
N ALA A 80 4.85 5.50 -11.24
CA ALA A 80 6.11 5.69 -10.52
C ALA A 80 6.02 5.15 -9.09
N VAL A 81 4.89 5.39 -8.41
CA VAL A 81 4.61 4.82 -7.09
C VAL A 81 4.62 3.30 -7.13
N ALA A 82 3.96 2.69 -8.12
CA ALA A 82 3.91 1.23 -8.29
C ALA A 82 5.31 0.61 -8.43
N ARG A 83 6.15 1.19 -9.30
CA ARG A 83 7.52 0.71 -9.52
C ARG A 83 8.37 0.85 -8.26
N LEU A 84 8.35 2.02 -7.62
CA LEU A 84 9.12 2.24 -6.39
C LEU A 84 8.64 1.36 -5.25
N TYR A 85 7.32 1.23 -5.05
CA TYR A 85 6.77 0.34 -4.03
C TYR A 85 7.16 -1.12 -4.26
N THR A 86 7.16 -1.58 -5.51
CA THR A 86 7.59 -2.95 -5.84
C THR A 86 9.06 -3.16 -5.50
N ALA A 87 9.94 -2.22 -5.84
CA ALA A 87 11.37 -2.32 -5.53
C ALA A 87 11.63 -2.28 -4.01
N LEU A 88 10.98 -1.36 -3.27
CA LEU A 88 11.07 -1.26 -1.81
C LEU A 88 10.54 -2.52 -1.12
N GLY A 89 9.36 -2.98 -1.53
CA GLY A 89 8.70 -4.13 -0.94
C GLY A 89 9.45 -5.44 -1.16
N THR A 90 10.01 -5.67 -2.35
CA THR A 90 10.87 -6.81 -2.64
C THR A 90 12.10 -6.82 -1.73
N ARG A 91 12.77 -5.68 -1.57
CA ARG A 91 13.92 -5.53 -0.66
C ARG A 91 13.53 -5.83 0.78
N ARG A 92 12.50 -5.16 1.27
CA ARG A 92 12.07 -5.23 2.66
C ARG A 92 11.46 -6.57 3.04
N HIS A 93 10.48 -7.05 2.26
CA HIS A 93 9.60 -8.16 2.65
C HIS A 93 10.02 -9.52 2.09
N GLU A 94 10.84 -9.56 1.03
CA GLU A 94 11.32 -10.80 0.44
C GLU A 94 12.80 -11.06 0.77
N LYS A 95 13.64 -10.00 0.68
CA LYS A 95 15.07 -10.13 0.95
C LYS A 95 15.45 -9.80 2.40
N GLY A 96 14.54 -9.22 3.20
CA GLY A 96 14.79 -8.87 4.60
C GLY A 96 15.75 -7.69 4.78
N GLU A 97 15.95 -6.86 3.75
CA GLU A 97 16.81 -5.69 3.82
C GLU A 97 16.21 -4.61 4.75
N ALA A 98 17.06 -3.82 5.39
CA ALA A 98 16.61 -2.66 6.15
C ALA A 98 16.05 -1.60 5.18
N SER A 99 15.08 -0.80 5.64
CA SER A 99 14.59 0.36 4.88
C SER A 99 15.45 1.59 5.17
N ASP A 100 16.77 1.46 5.02
CA ASP A 100 17.73 2.55 5.18
C ASP A 100 17.95 3.32 3.87
N ASP A 101 18.76 4.37 3.92
CA ASP A 101 19.01 5.26 2.79
C ASP A 101 19.60 4.53 1.59
N ALA A 102 20.50 3.57 1.83
CA ALA A 102 21.13 2.79 0.77
C ALA A 102 20.10 1.90 0.05
N SER A 103 19.23 1.24 0.81
CA SER A 103 18.16 0.40 0.28
C SER A 103 17.12 1.24 -0.49
N ILE A 104 16.74 2.42 0.04
CA ILE A 104 15.82 3.33 -0.65
C ILE A 104 16.43 3.86 -1.95
N ALA A 105 17.69 4.31 -1.92
CA ALA A 105 18.38 4.80 -3.12
C ALA A 105 18.50 3.70 -4.20
N ALA A 106 18.82 2.48 -3.80
CA ALA A 106 18.86 1.34 -4.71
C ALA A 106 17.48 1.00 -5.30
N ALA A 107 16.41 1.11 -4.49
CA ALA A 107 15.04 0.91 -4.97
C ALA A 107 14.60 2.01 -5.96
N VAL A 108 14.98 3.26 -5.72
CA VAL A 108 14.71 4.39 -6.62
C VAL A 108 15.41 4.19 -7.97
N ALA A 109 16.68 3.77 -7.96
CA ALA A 109 17.42 3.46 -9.19
C ALA A 109 16.80 2.29 -9.95
N GLU A 110 16.41 1.21 -9.26
CA GLU A 110 15.72 0.04 -9.83
C GLU A 110 14.36 0.42 -10.44
N ALA A 111 13.64 1.35 -9.82
CA ALA A 111 12.37 1.88 -10.33
C ALA A 111 12.54 2.83 -11.53
N GLY A 112 13.78 3.17 -11.94
CA GLY A 112 14.06 4.11 -13.03
C GLY A 112 13.64 5.55 -12.71
N LEU A 113 13.73 5.94 -11.44
CA LEU A 113 13.38 7.28 -10.97
C LEU A 113 14.64 8.12 -10.72
N PRO A 114 14.53 9.46 -10.77
CA PRO A 114 15.67 10.34 -10.52
C PRO A 114 16.15 10.27 -9.07
N GLU A 115 17.44 10.55 -8.84
CA GLU A 115 18.07 10.53 -7.52
C GLU A 115 17.41 11.51 -6.52
N SER A 116 16.78 12.58 -7.02
CA SER A 116 16.00 13.52 -6.20
C SER A 116 14.89 12.84 -5.40
N VAL A 117 14.33 11.75 -5.91
CA VAL A 117 13.31 10.94 -5.21
C VAL A 117 13.92 10.23 -3.98
N ALA A 118 15.16 9.73 -4.10
CA ALA A 118 15.87 9.15 -2.97
C ALA A 118 16.26 10.22 -1.93
N ALA A 119 16.68 11.41 -2.38
CA ALA A 119 17.02 12.53 -1.50
C ALA A 119 15.80 13.07 -0.72
N ALA A 120 14.59 12.82 -1.20
CA ALA A 120 13.35 13.30 -0.57
C ALA A 120 12.99 12.62 0.77
N VAL A 121 13.71 11.59 1.19
CA VAL A 121 13.46 10.86 2.46
C VAL A 121 13.48 11.77 3.69
N ASP A 122 14.24 12.86 3.66
CA ASP A 122 14.36 13.83 4.75
C ASP A 122 13.60 15.15 4.47
N ASP A 123 12.85 15.23 3.38
CA ASP A 123 12.05 16.41 3.05
C ASP A 123 10.68 16.38 3.78
N GLU A 124 10.65 17.02 4.94
CA GLU A 124 9.44 17.12 5.77
C GLU A 124 8.30 17.91 5.10
N SER A 125 8.56 18.67 4.05
CA SER A 125 7.50 19.37 3.32
C SER A 125 6.52 18.41 2.63
N LEU A 126 6.94 17.17 2.38
CA LEU A 126 6.12 16.09 1.81
C LEU A 126 5.16 15.44 2.81
N ASP A 127 5.32 15.69 4.11
CA ASP A 127 4.46 15.10 5.15
C ASP A 127 2.99 15.51 4.97
N ALA A 128 2.74 16.72 4.49
CA ALA A 128 1.39 17.19 4.20
C ALA A 128 0.73 16.35 3.08
N ALA A 129 1.47 16.01 2.03
CA ALA A 129 0.99 15.15 0.95
C ALA A 129 0.72 13.71 1.44
N VAL A 130 1.64 13.15 2.23
CA VAL A 130 1.46 11.81 2.84
C VAL A 130 0.22 11.80 3.74
N ARG A 131 0.01 12.86 4.54
CA ARG A 131 -1.17 12.98 5.41
C ARG A 131 -2.46 13.06 4.61
N ALA A 132 -2.50 13.85 3.55
CA ALA A 132 -3.67 13.97 2.69
C ALA A 132 -4.06 12.62 2.04
N GLU A 133 -3.06 11.83 1.60
CA GLU A 133 -3.29 10.48 1.08
C GLU A 133 -3.79 9.52 2.18
N HIS A 134 -3.23 9.61 3.39
CA HIS A 134 -3.72 8.85 4.53
C HIS A 134 -5.18 9.19 4.86
N GLU A 135 -5.53 10.48 4.94
CA GLU A 135 -6.90 10.92 5.19
C GLU A 135 -7.87 10.44 4.11
N ALA A 136 -7.45 10.44 2.84
CA ALA A 136 -8.23 9.89 1.74
C ALA A 136 -8.49 8.38 1.92
N SER A 137 -7.50 7.61 2.44
CA SER A 137 -7.67 6.19 2.73
C SER A 137 -8.74 5.95 3.82
N GLN A 138 -8.74 6.79 4.87
CA GLN A 138 -9.73 6.70 5.95
C GLN A 138 -11.12 7.10 5.46
N ALA A 139 -11.20 8.16 4.66
CA ALA A 139 -12.46 8.61 4.06
C ALA A 139 -13.07 7.55 3.13
N ALA A 140 -12.24 6.80 2.38
CA ALA A 140 -12.71 5.72 1.51
C ALA A 140 -13.40 4.60 2.28
N VAL A 141 -12.90 4.26 3.49
CA VAL A 141 -13.51 3.25 4.37
C VAL A 141 -14.70 3.82 5.15
N GLY A 142 -14.66 5.13 5.45
CA GLY A 142 -15.65 5.81 6.30
C GLY A 142 -15.43 5.58 7.80
N ASP A 143 -14.30 5.01 8.18
CA ASP A 143 -13.90 4.75 9.57
C ASP A 143 -12.37 4.64 9.66
N THR A 144 -11.85 4.52 10.87
CA THR A 144 -10.43 4.27 11.12
C THR A 144 -10.01 2.87 10.68
N ALA A 145 -9.10 2.79 9.72
CA ALA A 145 -8.63 1.52 9.17
C ALA A 145 -7.10 1.45 9.12
N GLY A 146 -6.57 0.23 9.25
CA GLY A 146 -5.15 -0.07 9.01
C GLY A 146 -4.82 -0.22 7.53
N SER A 147 -3.65 -0.78 7.24
CA SER A 147 -3.14 -1.06 5.90
C SER A 147 -3.25 -2.56 5.57
N PRO A 148 -3.69 -2.95 4.35
CA PRO A 148 -4.09 -2.13 3.21
C PRO A 148 -5.53 -1.62 3.29
N VAL A 149 -5.83 -0.58 2.50
CA VAL A 149 -7.20 -0.24 2.12
C VAL A 149 -7.35 -0.44 0.61
N VAL A 150 -8.41 -1.13 0.21
CA VAL A 150 -8.77 -1.35 -1.19
C VAL A 150 -10.11 -0.69 -1.46
N ALA A 151 -10.16 0.26 -2.39
CA ALA A 151 -11.40 0.94 -2.76
C ALA A 151 -11.76 0.62 -4.21
N LEU A 152 -13.00 0.22 -4.43
CA LEU A 152 -13.57 -0.10 -5.74
C LEU A 152 -15.10 0.09 -5.68
N GLU A 153 -15.70 0.35 -6.83
CA GLU A 153 -17.16 0.56 -6.95
C GLU A 153 -17.68 1.65 -5.98
N GLY A 154 -16.84 2.66 -5.69
CA GLY A 154 -17.18 3.77 -4.79
C GLY A 154 -17.13 3.43 -3.30
N ARG A 155 -16.52 2.30 -2.91
CA ARG A 155 -16.48 1.84 -1.55
C ARG A 155 -15.09 1.31 -1.17
N GLY A 156 -14.57 1.73 -0.02
CA GLY A 156 -13.31 1.26 0.55
C GLY A 156 -13.49 0.19 1.60
N PHE A 157 -12.52 -0.73 1.66
CA PHE A 157 -12.45 -1.80 2.63
C PHE A 157 -11.06 -1.85 3.26
N PHE A 158 -10.99 -2.08 4.56
CA PHE A 158 -9.76 -2.57 5.16
C PHE A 158 -9.52 -4.01 4.70
N GLY A 159 -8.47 -4.23 3.95
CA GLY A 159 -8.18 -5.52 3.33
C GLY A 159 -8.57 -5.59 1.85
N PRO A 160 -8.72 -6.83 1.28
CA PRO A 160 -8.55 -8.12 1.95
C PRO A 160 -7.13 -8.31 2.49
N VAL A 161 -7.01 -8.93 3.67
CA VAL A 161 -5.70 -9.35 4.20
C VAL A 161 -5.49 -10.81 3.82
N VAL A 162 -4.48 -11.08 3.01
CA VAL A 162 -4.18 -12.40 2.46
C VAL A 162 -2.80 -12.89 2.87
N VAL A 163 -2.69 -14.13 3.30
CA VAL A 163 -1.43 -14.83 3.63
C VAL A 163 -1.61 -16.32 3.35
N PRO A 164 -0.91 -16.88 2.35
CA PRO A 164 -0.14 -16.22 1.28
C PRO A 164 -1.04 -15.45 0.30
N ALA A 165 -0.43 -14.65 -0.59
CA ALA A 165 -1.17 -14.04 -1.69
C ALA A 165 -1.71 -15.15 -2.62
N PRO A 166 -3.01 -15.18 -2.96
CA PRO A 166 -3.54 -16.12 -3.95
C PRO A 166 -3.08 -15.73 -5.35
N THR A 167 -2.93 -16.72 -6.23
CA THR A 167 -2.53 -16.58 -7.63
C THR A 167 -3.50 -17.27 -8.57
N GLY A 168 -3.41 -17.00 -9.87
CA GLY A 168 -4.25 -17.60 -10.91
C GLY A 168 -5.74 -17.44 -10.64
N ASP A 169 -6.51 -18.49 -10.85
CA ASP A 169 -7.98 -18.48 -10.69
C ASP A 169 -8.42 -18.08 -9.28
N GLN A 170 -7.66 -18.43 -8.24
CA GLN A 170 -8.01 -18.04 -6.87
C GLN A 170 -7.87 -16.52 -6.65
N ALA A 171 -6.90 -15.87 -7.29
CA ALA A 171 -6.76 -14.41 -7.23
C ALA A 171 -7.98 -13.72 -7.86
N LEU A 172 -8.43 -14.20 -9.02
CA LEU A 172 -9.59 -13.66 -9.73
C LEU A 172 -10.90 -13.95 -8.97
N GLN A 173 -11.06 -15.14 -8.40
CA GLN A 173 -12.23 -15.49 -7.57
C GLN A 173 -12.34 -14.58 -6.34
N LEU A 174 -11.23 -14.32 -5.63
CA LEU A 174 -11.22 -13.41 -4.50
C LEU A 174 -11.58 -11.99 -4.94
N PHE A 175 -11.02 -11.53 -6.07
CA PHE A 175 -11.31 -10.19 -6.60
C PHE A 175 -12.81 -10.04 -6.93
N GLU A 176 -13.39 -11.01 -7.62
CA GLU A 176 -14.82 -10.99 -7.93
C GLU A 176 -15.68 -11.00 -6.67
N ALA A 177 -15.31 -11.78 -5.65
CA ALA A 177 -16.01 -11.77 -4.37
C ALA A 177 -15.98 -10.38 -3.72
N VAL A 178 -14.82 -9.72 -3.69
CA VAL A 178 -14.68 -8.35 -3.13
C VAL A 178 -15.52 -7.37 -3.95
N ARG A 179 -15.50 -7.46 -5.28
CA ARG A 179 -16.30 -6.62 -6.17
C ARG A 179 -17.81 -6.79 -5.93
N LEU A 180 -18.28 -8.03 -5.78
CA LEU A 180 -19.69 -8.32 -5.49
C LEU A 180 -20.13 -7.79 -4.11
N ILE A 181 -19.28 -7.93 -3.08
CA ILE A 181 -19.58 -7.37 -1.74
C ILE A 181 -19.63 -5.85 -1.77
N ALA A 182 -18.78 -5.20 -2.57
CA ALA A 182 -18.81 -3.75 -2.72
C ALA A 182 -20.17 -3.23 -3.19
N GLY A 183 -20.88 -4.01 -4.02
CA GLY A 183 -22.23 -3.70 -4.48
C GLY A 183 -23.34 -3.90 -3.43
N VAL A 184 -23.02 -4.34 -2.20
CA VAL A 184 -24.01 -4.61 -1.12
C VAL A 184 -23.85 -3.57 0.00
N PRO A 185 -24.67 -2.49 0.03
CA PRO A 185 -24.50 -1.39 1.00
C PRO A 185 -24.60 -1.83 2.47
N ALA A 186 -25.36 -2.89 2.75
CA ALA A 186 -25.54 -3.41 4.11
C ALA A 186 -24.35 -4.23 4.63
N PHE A 187 -23.39 -4.58 3.75
CA PHE A 187 -22.21 -5.35 4.18
C PHE A 187 -21.24 -4.43 4.94
N SER A 188 -20.74 -4.88 6.07
CA SER A 188 -19.76 -4.12 6.87
C SER A 188 -18.48 -4.90 7.10
N GLU A 189 -18.54 -6.11 7.62
CA GLU A 189 -17.34 -6.85 8.04
C GLU A 189 -17.49 -8.35 7.84
N LEU A 190 -16.39 -8.98 7.40
CA LEU A 190 -16.19 -10.44 7.41
C LEU A 190 -14.74 -10.71 7.78
N LYS A 191 -14.50 -11.50 8.81
CA LYS A 191 -13.17 -11.75 9.33
C LYS A 191 -12.98 -13.20 9.78
N THR A 192 -11.80 -13.74 9.55
CA THR A 192 -11.34 -15.02 10.10
C THR A 192 -9.96 -14.86 10.76
N ALA A 193 -9.46 -15.91 11.40
CA ALA A 193 -8.10 -15.92 11.91
C ALA A 193 -7.09 -15.79 10.76
N ARG A 194 -6.04 -14.99 10.97
CA ARG A 194 -4.96 -14.86 9.98
C ARG A 194 -4.06 -16.07 10.00
N ASN A 195 -3.63 -16.53 8.83
CA ASN A 195 -2.55 -17.49 8.74
C ASN A 195 -1.24 -16.87 9.27
N PRO A 196 -0.33 -17.66 9.87
CA PRO A 196 1.02 -17.19 10.19
C PRO A 196 1.79 -16.84 8.90
N PHE A 197 2.83 -16.01 9.07
CA PHE A 197 3.81 -15.72 8.00
C PHE A 197 4.73 -16.89 7.78
#